data_9a75f478fbb6b6bb5c2e57f19a7ee80b
#
_entry.id   9a75f478fbb6b6bb5c2e57f19a7ee80b
#
_cell.length_a   1.000
_cell.length_b   1.000
_cell.length_c   1.000
_cell.angle_alpha   90.00
_cell.angle_beta   90.00
_cell.angle_gamma   90.00
#
_symmetry.space_group_name_H-M   'P 1'
#
loop_
_entity.id
_entity.type
_entity.pdbx_description
1 polymer ?
#
loop_
_entity_poly.entity_id
_entity_poly.type
_entity_poly.pdbx_seq_one_letter_code
_entity_poly.pdbx_strand_id
1 'polypeptide(L)'
;TTNVYPQNLEETLYLFGQDGTVKLGGKSTNNIDVWDFKDETEADKENKGLEEQTSNVYGNGHTSLYADMIDAVNTNRAPYVDAVAGRNALEMILAIYKSMKTGAPVKLPLTDFASTDMKGFFDNVRD
;
A
#
# COMPACT_ATOMS: atom_id res chain seq x y z
N THR A 1 -12.31 -2.02 3.76
CA THR A 1 -12.94 -3.32 4.03
C THR A 1 -12.35 -4.42 3.15
N THR A 2 -12.33 -5.62 3.65
CA THR A 2 -12.01 -6.83 2.87
C THR A 2 -13.26 -7.64 2.51
N ASN A 3 -14.43 -7.16 2.91
CA ASN A 3 -15.71 -7.75 2.54
C ASN A 3 -16.11 -7.26 1.15
N VAL A 4 -15.99 -8.13 0.18
CA VAL A 4 -16.37 -7.89 -1.22
C VAL A 4 -17.44 -8.87 -1.65
N TYR A 5 -18.54 -8.36 -2.22
CA TYR A 5 -19.62 -9.18 -2.75
C TYR A 5 -20.44 -8.38 -3.76
N PRO A 6 -20.74 -8.95 -4.90
CA PRO A 6 -20.34 -10.27 -5.41
C PRO A 6 -18.92 -10.29 -6.00
N GLN A 7 -18.29 -9.14 -6.15
CA GLN A 7 -16.94 -8.99 -6.70
C GLN A 7 -16.27 -7.71 -6.15
N ASN A 8 -14.97 -7.59 -6.34
CA ASN A 8 -14.23 -6.38 -6.00
C ASN A 8 -14.80 -5.18 -6.77
N LEU A 9 -15.18 -4.13 -6.04
CA LEU A 9 -15.71 -2.90 -6.64
C LEU A 9 -14.58 -1.99 -7.07
N GLU A 10 -13.72 -1.66 -6.11
CA GLU A 10 -12.54 -0.82 -6.33
C GLU A 10 -11.52 -1.01 -5.20
N GLU A 11 -10.27 -0.69 -5.51
CA GLU A 11 -9.20 -0.53 -4.53
C GLU A 11 -8.65 0.89 -4.68
N THR A 12 -8.82 1.71 -3.67
CA THR A 12 -8.47 3.13 -3.73
C THR A 12 -7.55 3.55 -2.60
N LEU A 13 -6.61 4.44 -2.93
CA LEU A 13 -5.75 5.12 -1.98
C LEU A 13 -5.76 6.61 -2.29
N TYR A 14 -6.10 7.42 -1.30
CA TYR A 14 -5.99 8.88 -1.36
C TYR A 14 -4.84 9.35 -0.48
N LEU A 15 -3.98 10.17 -1.05
CA LEU A 15 -2.91 10.86 -0.33
C LEU A 15 -3.14 12.37 -0.46
N PHE A 16 -3.32 13.03 0.68
CA PHE A 16 -3.47 14.48 0.76
C PHE A 16 -2.22 15.05 1.42
N GLY A 17 -1.33 15.59 0.61
CA GLY A 17 -0.11 16.23 1.07
C GLY A 17 -0.24 17.76 1.14
N GLN A 18 0.76 18.41 1.70
CA GLN A 18 0.82 19.87 1.77
C GLN A 18 0.90 20.51 0.38
N ASP A 19 1.62 19.89 -0.54
CA ASP A 19 1.92 20.42 -1.85
C ASP A 19 1.34 19.58 -3.00
N GLY A 20 0.47 18.63 -2.69
CA GLY A 20 -0.16 17.83 -3.73
C GLY A 20 -1.18 16.81 -3.23
N THR A 21 -1.95 16.29 -4.16
CA THR A 21 -2.94 15.25 -3.94
C THR A 21 -2.79 14.14 -4.97
N VAL A 22 -2.76 12.91 -4.50
CA VAL A 22 -2.73 11.72 -5.34
C VAL A 22 -3.94 10.84 -5.02
N LYS A 23 -4.60 10.35 -6.07
CA LYS A 23 -5.62 9.30 -5.96
C LYS A 23 -5.22 8.15 -6.88
N LEU A 24 -4.97 7.01 -6.28
CA LEU A 24 -4.91 5.73 -6.98
C LEU A 24 -6.27 5.08 -6.92
N GLY A 25 -6.69 4.44 -8.01
CA GLY A 25 -8.02 3.84 -8.14
C GLY A 25 -8.03 2.61 -9.04
N GLY A 26 -9.22 2.26 -9.52
CA GLY A 26 -9.44 1.06 -10.31
C GLY A 26 -9.75 -0.17 -9.48
N LYS A 27 -9.93 -1.31 -10.14
CA LYS A 27 -10.28 -2.58 -9.46
C LYS A 27 -9.10 -3.20 -8.70
N SER A 28 -7.88 -2.78 -8.99
CA SER A 28 -6.63 -3.36 -8.46
C SER A 28 -5.59 -2.28 -8.20
N THR A 29 -6.01 -1.08 -7.81
CA THR A 29 -5.13 0.09 -7.64
C THR A 29 -4.29 0.36 -8.90
N ASN A 30 -4.88 0.12 -10.07
CA ASN A 30 -4.20 0.11 -11.36
C ASN A 30 -4.39 1.39 -12.18
N ASN A 31 -5.05 2.41 -11.61
CA ASN A 31 -5.26 3.72 -12.24
C ASN A 31 -4.66 4.82 -11.38
N ILE A 32 -4.13 5.85 -12.03
CA ILE A 32 -3.83 7.12 -11.38
C ILE A 32 -4.96 8.10 -11.73
N ASP A 33 -5.95 8.22 -10.85
CA ASP A 33 -7.12 9.05 -11.08
C ASP A 33 -6.84 10.54 -10.86
N VAL A 34 -5.98 10.85 -9.86
CA VAL A 34 -5.53 12.21 -9.54
C VAL A 34 -4.03 12.21 -9.29
N TRP A 35 -3.34 13.14 -9.91
CA TRP A 35 -1.92 13.40 -9.72
C TRP A 35 -1.68 14.90 -9.86
N ASP A 36 -1.95 15.64 -8.80
CA ASP A 36 -1.92 17.10 -8.80
C ASP A 36 -0.95 17.61 -7.75
N PHE A 37 0.02 18.39 -8.20
CA PHE A 37 1.04 19.00 -7.36
C PHE A 37 1.15 20.49 -7.63
N LYS A 38 1.54 21.26 -6.61
CA LYS A 38 1.72 22.71 -6.69
C LYS A 38 2.76 23.09 -7.75
N ASP A 39 3.85 22.35 -7.81
CA ASP A 39 4.97 22.58 -8.73
C ASP A 39 5.10 21.35 -9.65
N GLU A 40 4.22 21.23 -10.64
CA GLU A 40 4.20 20.12 -11.58
C GLU A 40 5.43 20.14 -12.51
N THR A 41 6.04 18.98 -12.66
CA THR A 41 7.11 18.70 -13.62
C THR A 41 6.56 18.02 -14.88
N GLU A 42 7.38 17.88 -15.93
CA GLU A 42 6.98 17.10 -17.11
C GLU A 42 6.71 15.63 -16.75
N ALA A 43 7.48 15.04 -15.84
CA ALA A 43 7.25 13.68 -15.36
C ALA A 43 5.90 13.52 -14.63
N ASP A 44 5.43 14.56 -13.95
CA ASP A 44 4.11 14.53 -13.30
C ASP A 44 2.98 14.50 -14.32
N LYS A 45 3.14 15.17 -15.44
CA LYS A 45 2.14 15.15 -16.53
C LYS A 45 2.02 13.77 -17.17
N GLU A 46 3.12 13.03 -17.27
CA GLU A 46 3.13 11.66 -17.79
C GLU A 46 2.39 10.68 -16.87
N ASN A 47 2.32 10.97 -15.58
CA ASN A 47 1.64 10.12 -14.60
C ASN A 47 0.11 10.34 -14.56
N LYS A 48 -0.38 11.48 -15.03
CA LYS A 48 -1.82 11.79 -15.03
C LYS A 48 -2.60 10.83 -15.91
N GLY A 49 -3.59 10.16 -15.32
CA GLY A 49 -4.50 9.27 -16.05
C GLY A 49 -3.85 7.97 -16.55
N LEU A 50 -2.68 7.61 -16.02
CA LEU A 50 -2.10 6.30 -16.32
C LEU A 50 -3.03 5.20 -15.82
N GLU A 51 -3.28 4.24 -16.69
CA GLU A 51 -4.04 3.03 -16.40
C GLU A 51 -3.25 1.81 -16.87
N GLU A 52 -3.03 0.86 -15.95
CA GLU A 52 -2.44 -0.42 -16.28
C GLU A 52 -3.54 -1.47 -16.47
N GLN A 53 -3.54 -2.14 -17.62
CA GLN A 53 -4.46 -3.25 -17.85
C GLN A 53 -3.98 -4.48 -17.10
N THR A 54 -4.79 -4.94 -16.16
CA THR A 54 -4.48 -6.11 -15.34
C THR A 54 -5.53 -7.19 -15.52
N SER A 55 -5.09 -8.44 -15.56
CA SER A 55 -5.98 -9.61 -15.64
C SER A 55 -6.41 -10.15 -14.27
N ASN A 56 -5.79 -9.67 -13.21
CA ASN A 56 -6.03 -10.09 -11.83
C ASN A 56 -5.64 -8.97 -10.85
N VAL A 57 -5.99 -9.17 -9.58
CA VAL A 57 -5.74 -8.19 -8.50
C VAL A 57 -4.27 -7.98 -8.15
N TYR A 58 -3.36 -8.82 -8.63
CA TYR A 58 -1.94 -8.68 -8.33
C TYR A 58 -1.20 -7.80 -9.33
N GLY A 59 -1.82 -7.46 -10.46
CA GLY A 59 -1.19 -6.66 -11.52
C GLY A 59 0.06 -7.32 -12.11
N ASN A 60 0.92 -6.49 -12.69
CA ASN A 60 2.17 -6.94 -13.36
C ASN A 60 3.44 -6.59 -12.54
N GLY A 61 3.29 -5.92 -11.40
CA GLY A 61 4.40 -5.37 -10.61
C GLY A 61 5.40 -6.40 -10.11
N HIS A 62 4.99 -7.64 -9.86
CA HIS A 62 5.87 -8.70 -9.37
C HIS A 62 7.03 -8.99 -10.32
N THR A 63 6.81 -8.96 -11.64
CA THR A 63 7.85 -9.22 -12.64
C THR A 63 8.99 -8.21 -12.52
N SER A 64 8.66 -6.93 -12.44
CA SER A 64 9.65 -5.86 -12.28
C SER A 64 10.39 -5.93 -10.94
N LEU A 65 9.67 -6.28 -9.88
CA LEU A 65 10.25 -6.43 -8.54
C LEU A 65 11.28 -7.57 -8.49
N TYR A 66 10.96 -8.72 -9.07
CA TYR A 66 11.91 -9.84 -9.16
C TYR A 66 13.10 -9.52 -10.05
N ALA A 67 12.89 -8.86 -11.18
CA ALA A 67 13.97 -8.43 -12.06
C ALA A 67 14.94 -7.48 -11.35
N ASP A 68 14.42 -6.50 -10.61
CA ASP A 68 15.22 -5.59 -9.79
C ASP A 68 16.02 -6.34 -8.71
N MET A 69 15.39 -7.29 -8.02
CA MET A 69 16.07 -8.07 -6.99
C MET A 69 17.21 -8.93 -7.56
N ILE A 70 17.00 -9.57 -8.71
CA ILE A 70 18.03 -10.35 -9.40
C ILE A 70 19.19 -9.45 -9.82
N ASP A 71 18.89 -8.29 -10.40
CA ASP A 71 19.92 -7.33 -10.79
C ASP A 71 20.68 -6.79 -9.57
N ALA A 72 19.98 -6.47 -8.49
CA ALA A 72 20.58 -6.02 -7.23
C ALA A 72 21.59 -7.03 -6.67
N VAL A 73 21.24 -8.33 -6.69
CA VAL A 73 22.16 -9.40 -6.28
C VAL A 73 23.37 -9.49 -7.21
N ASN A 74 23.16 -9.46 -8.53
CA ASN A 74 24.23 -9.60 -9.51
C ASN A 74 25.20 -8.41 -9.52
N THR A 75 24.70 -7.21 -9.22
CA THR A 75 25.49 -5.97 -9.23
C THR A 75 25.92 -5.49 -7.85
N ASN A 76 25.56 -6.25 -6.80
CA ASN A 76 25.86 -5.93 -5.39
C ASN A 76 25.38 -4.53 -4.98
N ARG A 77 24.16 -4.14 -5.40
CA ARG A 77 23.47 -2.92 -4.98
C ARG A 77 22.28 -3.25 -4.09
N ALA A 78 21.72 -2.24 -3.42
CA ALA A 78 20.44 -2.39 -2.75
C ALA A 78 19.30 -2.54 -3.79
N PRO A 79 18.32 -3.43 -3.55
CA PRO A 79 17.10 -3.48 -4.35
C PRO A 79 16.24 -2.26 -4.11
N TYR A 80 15.36 -1.94 -5.05
CA TYR A 80 14.42 -0.82 -4.94
C TYR A 80 13.47 -0.96 -3.73
N VAL A 81 13.00 -2.18 -3.48
CA VAL A 81 12.23 -2.51 -2.28
C VAL A 81 13.06 -3.47 -1.42
N ASP A 82 13.66 -2.96 -0.38
CA ASP A 82 14.47 -3.73 0.57
C ASP A 82 13.65 -4.24 1.78
N ALA A 83 14.30 -4.95 2.68
CA ALA A 83 13.67 -5.47 3.88
C ALA A 83 13.16 -4.37 4.83
N VAL A 84 13.76 -3.18 4.82
CA VAL A 84 13.33 -2.04 5.63
C VAL A 84 12.02 -1.48 5.08
N ALA A 85 11.91 -1.33 3.77
CA ALA A 85 10.67 -0.91 3.11
C ALA A 85 9.53 -1.90 3.40
N GLY A 86 9.79 -3.20 3.29
CA GLY A 86 8.82 -4.25 3.64
C GLY A 86 8.39 -4.22 5.11
N ARG A 87 9.35 -4.04 6.02
CA ARG A 87 9.08 -3.87 7.46
C ARG A 87 8.20 -2.64 7.73
N ASN A 88 8.48 -1.51 7.10
CA ASN A 88 7.72 -0.28 7.31
C ASN A 88 6.27 -0.41 6.83
N ALA A 89 6.04 -1.10 5.72
CA ALA A 89 4.68 -1.39 5.25
C ALA A 89 3.92 -2.29 6.24
N LEU A 90 4.55 -3.36 6.73
CA LEU A 90 3.98 -4.24 7.74
C LEU A 90 3.69 -3.50 9.05
N GLU A 91 4.59 -2.62 9.47
CA GLU A 91 4.44 -1.81 10.68
C GLU A 91 3.18 -0.95 10.65
N MET A 92 2.85 -0.34 9.52
CA MET A 92 1.61 0.44 9.37
C MET A 92 0.37 -0.43 9.59
N ILE A 93 0.34 -1.64 9.03
CA ILE A 93 -0.77 -2.58 9.21
C ILE A 93 -0.91 -2.98 10.68
N LEU A 94 0.21 -3.32 11.32
CA LEU A 94 0.21 -3.70 12.74
C LEU A 94 -0.20 -2.53 13.65
N ALA A 95 0.19 -1.31 13.31
CA ALA A 95 -0.24 -0.12 14.05
C ALA A 95 -1.76 0.11 13.95
N ILE A 96 -2.36 -0.14 12.78
CA ILE A 96 -3.82 -0.11 12.61
C ILE A 96 -4.49 -1.14 13.52
N TYR A 97 -3.99 -2.37 13.53
CA TYR A 97 -4.52 -3.42 14.42
C TYR A 97 -4.37 -3.06 15.90
N LYS A 98 -3.22 -2.53 16.31
CA LYS A 98 -3.01 -2.07 17.68
C LYS A 98 -3.97 -0.95 18.04
N SER A 99 -4.13 0.05 17.19
CA SER A 99 -5.05 1.16 17.39
C SER A 99 -6.50 0.66 17.52
N MET A 100 -6.91 -0.25 16.67
CA MET A 100 -8.24 -0.87 16.73
C MET A 100 -8.45 -1.64 18.04
N LYS A 101 -7.44 -2.40 18.48
CA LYS A 101 -7.51 -3.18 19.74
C LYS A 101 -7.56 -2.31 20.97
N THR A 102 -6.81 -1.21 20.99
CA THR A 102 -6.67 -0.35 22.18
C THR A 102 -7.65 0.83 22.19
N GLY A 103 -8.28 1.14 21.05
CA GLY A 103 -9.12 2.33 20.91
C GLY A 103 -8.33 3.65 21.00
N ALA A 104 -7.01 3.63 20.79
CA ALA A 104 -6.13 4.77 21.01
C ALA A 104 -5.17 4.99 19.81
N PRO A 105 -4.66 6.23 19.62
CA PRO A 105 -3.60 6.49 18.68
C PRO A 105 -2.33 5.67 18.98
N VAL A 106 -1.65 5.25 17.94
CA VAL A 106 -0.40 4.48 18.05
C VAL A 106 0.77 5.31 17.53
N LYS A 107 1.83 5.39 18.35
CA LYS A 107 3.08 6.05 17.97
C LYS A 107 3.95 5.08 17.19
N LEU A 108 4.56 5.55 16.10
CA LEU A 108 5.59 4.84 15.35
C LEU A 108 6.99 5.36 15.74
N PRO A 109 8.04 4.52 15.65
CA PRO A 109 8.02 3.12 15.23
C PRO A 109 7.33 2.21 16.25
N LEU A 110 6.68 1.16 15.74
CA LEU A 110 6.00 0.16 16.56
C LEU A 110 7.02 -0.85 17.11
N THR A 111 7.06 -1.03 18.43
CA THR A 111 8.09 -1.86 19.08
C THR A 111 7.56 -3.09 19.80
N ASP A 112 6.24 -3.15 20.05
CA ASP A 112 5.66 -4.06 21.04
C ASP A 112 4.31 -4.67 20.63
N PHE A 113 4.10 -4.92 19.35
CA PHE A 113 2.85 -5.49 18.85
C PHE A 113 3.06 -6.44 17.67
N ALA A 114 2.40 -7.58 17.71
CA ALA A 114 2.39 -8.58 16.63
C ALA A 114 0.95 -8.94 16.25
N SER A 115 0.75 -9.51 15.06
CA SER A 115 -0.56 -9.96 14.62
C SER A 115 -1.20 -11.00 15.56
N THR A 116 -0.38 -11.80 16.24
CA THR A 116 -0.82 -12.78 17.25
C THR A 116 -1.49 -12.14 18.47
N ASP A 117 -1.22 -10.85 18.73
CA ASP A 117 -1.86 -10.13 19.83
C ASP A 117 -3.34 -9.84 19.54
N MET A 118 -3.77 -10.00 18.28
CA MET A 118 -5.18 -9.90 17.88
C MET A 118 -5.97 -11.19 18.11
N LYS A 119 -5.34 -12.27 18.60
CA LYS A 119 -6.04 -13.53 18.83
C LYS A 119 -7.22 -13.32 19.79
N GLY A 120 -8.39 -13.79 19.39
CA GLY A 120 -9.64 -13.67 20.13
C GLY A 120 -10.32 -12.29 20.07
N PHE A 121 -9.68 -11.27 19.51
CA PHE A 121 -10.25 -9.92 19.45
C PHE A 121 -11.56 -9.86 18.65
N PHE A 122 -11.69 -10.66 17.61
CA PHE A 122 -12.86 -10.68 16.73
C PHE A 122 -13.89 -11.76 17.11
N ASP A 123 -13.62 -12.59 18.13
CA ASP A 123 -14.49 -13.72 18.47
C ASP A 123 -15.87 -13.26 19.00
N ASN A 124 -15.95 -12.05 19.55
CA ASN A 124 -17.16 -11.45 20.11
C ASN A 124 -17.79 -10.35 19.21
N VAL A 125 -17.34 -10.19 17.98
CA VAL A 125 -17.82 -9.12 17.06
C VAL A 125 -18.95 -9.63 16.13
N ARG A 126 -19.42 -10.87 16.33
CA ARG A 126 -20.45 -11.50 15.48
C ARG A 126 -21.78 -11.62 16.24
N ASP A 127 -22.37 -10.50 16.62
CA ASP A 127 -23.79 -10.41 16.98
C ASP A 127 -24.46 -9.27 16.23
#